data_549b223f985b632ed2260ff1af1cecdb
#
_entry.id   549b223f985b632ed2260ff1af1cecdb
#
_cell.length_a   1.000
_cell.length_b   1.000
_cell.length_c   1.000
_cell.angle_alpha   90.00
_cell.angle_beta   90.00
_cell.angle_gamma   90.00
#
_symmetry.space_group_name_H-M   'P 1'
#
loop_
_entity.id
_entity.type
_entity.pdbx_description
1 polymer ?
#
loop_
_entity_poly.entity_id
_entity_poly.type
_entity_poly.pdbx_seq_one_letter_code
_entity_poly.pdbx_strand_id
1 'polypeptide(L)'
;MKKLNGGFNTPAIVISRKKHKLYSVFTFITPSLGLIRASIPHKRMMTLRNSSYLRPFSAMYITVVPDGEYVNVTQIDGSYVVESLDVNLDNIAYAAVASELIQELFAMYDVDRKVFDTVVNYSKQIRRRNVQLGTIMLGWQLLSLAGIVPSANAFSHQDGIDPFWMQVRETTNLSISRSVKAGLPQILAYQWGEDTPIELPKTIWKELEKLLFAYCEQEIGKPLQSVKFLNSII
;
A
#
# COMPACT_ATOMS: atom_id res chain seq x y z
N MET A 1 -1.49 15.77 -18.43
CA MET A 1 -2.63 14.84 -18.55
C MET A 1 -2.97 14.58 -20.02
N LYS A 2 -2.84 13.35 -20.51
CA LYS A 2 -3.42 13.00 -21.84
C LYS A 2 -4.93 13.20 -21.73
N LYS A 3 -5.51 14.00 -22.64
CA LYS A 3 -6.98 14.12 -22.78
C LYS A 3 -7.54 12.74 -23.12
N LEU A 4 -8.14 12.08 -22.14
CA LEU A 4 -8.96 10.89 -22.35
C LEU A 4 -10.29 11.36 -22.97
N ASN A 5 -10.37 11.35 -24.28
CA ASN A 5 -11.64 11.56 -24.99
C ASN A 5 -12.40 10.22 -24.99
N GLY A 6 -13.29 10.02 -24.01
CA GLY A 6 -14.12 8.82 -23.89
C GLY A 6 -13.84 8.01 -22.63
N GLY A 7 -14.67 6.99 -22.37
CA GLY A 7 -14.50 6.07 -21.24
C GLY A 7 -13.27 5.18 -21.42
N PHE A 8 -12.46 5.05 -20.38
CA PHE A 8 -11.26 4.22 -20.35
C PHE A 8 -11.43 3.07 -19.36
N ASN A 9 -11.27 1.84 -19.82
CA ASN A 9 -11.37 0.66 -18.98
C ASN A 9 -9.97 0.26 -18.50
N THR A 10 -9.80 0.03 -17.20
CA THR A 10 -8.51 -0.30 -16.59
C THR A 10 -8.70 -1.22 -15.38
N PRO A 11 -7.78 -2.17 -15.15
CA PRO A 11 -7.74 -2.87 -13.87
C PRO A 11 -7.42 -1.86 -12.75
N ALA A 12 -7.99 -2.10 -11.58
CA ALA A 12 -7.85 -1.23 -10.42
C ALA A 12 -7.86 -2.01 -9.11
N ILE A 13 -7.13 -1.52 -8.12
CA ILE A 13 -7.23 -1.91 -6.72
C ILE A 13 -7.75 -0.70 -5.95
N VAL A 14 -8.74 -0.91 -5.10
CA VAL A 14 -9.21 0.12 -4.15
C VAL A 14 -8.14 0.30 -3.07
N ILE A 15 -7.62 1.50 -2.91
CA ILE A 15 -6.67 1.82 -1.84
C ILE A 15 -7.41 2.34 -0.61
N SER A 16 -8.30 3.31 -0.77
CA SER A 16 -9.03 3.89 0.35
C SER A 16 -10.43 4.35 -0.05
N ARG A 17 -11.26 4.52 0.98
CA ARG A 17 -12.59 5.12 0.86
C ARG A 17 -12.76 6.17 1.94
N LYS A 18 -13.07 7.41 1.54
CA LYS A 18 -13.47 8.48 2.45
C LYS A 18 -14.95 8.79 2.25
N LYS A 19 -15.74 8.54 3.28
CA LYS A 19 -17.19 8.79 3.26
C LYS A 19 -17.48 10.25 3.61
N HIS A 20 -18.29 10.91 2.78
CA HIS A 20 -18.88 12.21 3.01
C HIS A 20 -20.40 12.08 3.13
N LYS A 21 -21.10 13.19 3.45
CA LYS A 21 -22.55 13.18 3.69
C LYS A 21 -23.36 12.67 2.49
N LEU A 22 -23.00 13.06 1.26
CA LEU A 22 -23.76 12.77 0.03
C LEU A 22 -23.04 11.86 -0.94
N TYR A 23 -21.74 11.65 -0.79
CA TYR A 23 -20.88 10.88 -1.69
C TYR A 23 -19.74 10.19 -0.92
N SER A 24 -19.08 9.28 -1.57
CA SER A 24 -17.79 8.73 -1.11
C SER A 24 -16.70 9.01 -2.14
N VAL A 25 -15.51 9.36 -1.66
CA VAL A 25 -14.30 9.45 -2.48
C VAL A 25 -13.53 8.15 -2.32
N PHE A 26 -13.23 7.53 -3.44
CA PHE A 26 -12.40 6.34 -3.50
C PHE A 26 -11.05 6.71 -4.13
N THR A 27 -9.98 6.21 -3.54
CA THR A 27 -8.67 6.21 -4.18
C THR A 27 -8.43 4.83 -4.78
N PHE A 28 -8.09 4.79 -6.05
CA PHE A 28 -7.69 3.57 -6.75
C PHE A 28 -6.23 3.68 -7.19
N ILE A 29 -5.55 2.54 -7.27
CA ILE A 29 -4.31 2.43 -8.03
C ILE A 29 -4.59 1.65 -9.31
N THR A 30 -4.04 2.14 -10.42
CA THR A 30 -4.21 1.55 -11.76
C THR A 30 -2.87 1.49 -12.48
N PRO A 31 -2.66 0.54 -13.42
CA PRO A 31 -1.37 0.41 -14.12
C PRO A 31 -1.12 1.50 -15.17
N SER A 32 -2.17 2.23 -15.57
CA SER A 32 -2.09 3.18 -16.69
C SER A 32 -2.29 4.63 -16.28
N LEU A 33 -2.90 4.87 -15.11
CA LEU A 33 -3.20 6.21 -14.61
C LEU A 33 -2.56 6.47 -13.24
N GLY A 34 -1.84 5.49 -12.66
CA GLY A 34 -1.31 5.58 -11.30
C GLY A 34 -2.42 5.65 -10.25
N LEU A 35 -2.21 6.45 -9.20
CA LEU A 35 -3.23 6.74 -8.20
C LEU A 35 -4.26 7.73 -8.79
N ILE A 36 -5.55 7.40 -8.66
CA ILE A 36 -6.65 8.24 -9.10
C ILE A 36 -7.71 8.35 -8.01
N ARG A 37 -8.45 9.47 -8.00
CA ARG A 37 -9.59 9.69 -7.11
C ARG A 37 -10.88 9.71 -7.89
N ALA A 38 -11.88 8.96 -7.40
CA ALA A 38 -13.23 8.98 -7.93
C ALA A 38 -14.23 9.40 -6.85
N SER A 39 -15.06 10.39 -7.15
CA SER A 39 -16.18 10.77 -6.31
C SER A 39 -17.45 10.04 -6.81
N ILE A 40 -18.04 9.21 -5.94
CA ILE A 40 -19.26 8.46 -6.29
C ILE A 40 -20.41 8.88 -5.35
N PRO A 41 -21.46 9.52 -5.87
CA PRO A 41 -22.65 9.85 -5.09
C PRO A 41 -23.31 8.60 -4.49
N HIS A 42 -23.82 8.67 -3.25
CA HIS A 42 -24.41 7.50 -2.58
C HIS A 42 -25.60 6.93 -3.37
N LYS A 43 -26.44 7.80 -3.97
CA LYS A 43 -27.55 7.36 -4.82
C LYS A 43 -27.06 6.50 -5.99
N ARG A 44 -25.95 6.90 -6.64
CA ARG A 44 -25.36 6.15 -7.74
C ARG A 44 -24.72 4.83 -7.26
N MET A 45 -24.11 4.85 -6.09
CA MET A 45 -23.50 3.64 -5.51
C MET A 45 -24.52 2.52 -5.28
N MET A 46 -25.80 2.87 -4.97
CA MET A 46 -26.89 1.90 -4.80
C MET A 46 -27.33 1.26 -6.12
N THR A 47 -27.17 1.95 -7.24
CA THR A 47 -27.55 1.48 -8.59
C THR A 47 -26.35 0.91 -9.38
N LEU A 48 -25.15 1.18 -8.94
CA LEU A 48 -23.93 0.72 -9.59
C LEU A 48 -23.76 -0.80 -9.34
N ARG A 49 -23.80 -1.57 -10.43
CA ARG A 49 -23.57 -3.02 -10.37
C ARG A 49 -22.17 -3.28 -9.77
N ASN A 50 -22.07 -4.31 -8.96
CA ASN A 50 -20.81 -4.71 -8.32
C ASN A 50 -20.22 -3.68 -7.34
N SER A 51 -21.01 -2.73 -6.79
CA SER A 51 -20.53 -1.76 -5.81
C SER A 51 -20.00 -2.40 -4.51
N SER A 52 -20.34 -3.67 -4.23
CA SER A 52 -19.80 -4.47 -3.13
C SER A 52 -18.29 -4.69 -3.21
N TYR A 53 -17.70 -4.58 -4.41
CA TYR A 53 -16.26 -4.65 -4.60
C TYR A 53 -15.51 -3.35 -4.22
N LEU A 54 -16.22 -2.25 -3.94
CA LEU A 54 -15.64 -0.98 -3.50
C LEU A 54 -15.17 -1.04 -2.03
N ARG A 55 -14.30 -2.00 -1.74
CA ARG A 55 -13.70 -2.27 -0.42
C ARG A 55 -12.18 -2.20 -0.53
N PRO A 56 -11.45 -1.79 0.52
CA PRO A 56 -10.00 -1.71 0.49
C PRO A 56 -9.35 -3.00 -0.04
N PHE A 57 -8.35 -2.83 -0.87
CA PHE A 57 -7.57 -3.88 -1.54
C PHE A 57 -8.35 -4.86 -2.41
N SER A 58 -9.64 -4.63 -2.65
CA SER A 58 -10.41 -5.41 -3.64
C SER A 58 -9.98 -5.04 -5.06
N ALA A 59 -9.95 -6.06 -5.93
CA ALA A 59 -9.58 -5.91 -7.33
C ALA A 59 -10.81 -5.90 -8.25
N MET A 60 -10.76 -5.07 -9.27
CA MET A 60 -11.81 -4.92 -10.24
C MET A 60 -11.28 -4.31 -11.54
N TYR A 61 -12.10 -4.33 -12.59
CA TYR A 61 -11.97 -3.44 -13.73
C TYR A 61 -12.94 -2.28 -13.55
N ILE A 62 -12.48 -1.08 -13.80
CA ILE A 62 -13.30 0.13 -13.76
C ILE A 62 -13.27 0.84 -15.09
N THR A 63 -14.44 1.34 -15.53
CA THR A 63 -14.51 2.30 -16.62
C THR A 63 -14.58 3.69 -16.03
N VAL A 64 -13.61 4.53 -16.37
CA VAL A 64 -13.48 5.89 -15.85
C VAL A 64 -13.60 6.92 -16.97
N VAL A 65 -14.20 8.05 -16.63
CA VAL A 65 -14.29 9.24 -17.48
C VAL A 65 -13.73 10.41 -16.69
N PRO A 66 -12.83 11.23 -17.26
CA PRO A 66 -12.29 12.41 -16.59
C PRO A 66 -13.39 13.36 -16.14
N ASP A 67 -13.27 13.91 -14.92
CA ASP A 67 -14.20 14.85 -14.32
C ASP A 67 -13.44 15.83 -13.40
N GLY A 68 -12.81 16.84 -13.99
CA GLY A 68 -11.95 17.79 -13.27
C GLY A 68 -10.74 17.13 -12.61
N GLU A 69 -10.62 17.31 -11.29
CA GLU A 69 -9.56 16.68 -10.47
C GLU A 69 -9.86 15.21 -10.12
N TYR A 70 -11.09 14.77 -10.35
CA TYR A 70 -11.56 13.42 -10.09
C TYR A 70 -11.81 12.67 -11.41
N VAL A 71 -12.00 11.38 -11.29
CA VAL A 71 -12.59 10.59 -12.38
C VAL A 71 -13.99 10.14 -11.99
N ASN A 72 -14.85 10.01 -12.99
CA ASN A 72 -16.19 9.44 -12.83
C ASN A 72 -16.10 7.94 -13.13
N VAL A 73 -16.44 7.08 -12.17
CA VAL A 73 -16.54 5.64 -12.40
C VAL A 73 -17.92 5.35 -12.97
N THR A 74 -17.95 4.85 -14.21
CA THR A 74 -19.20 4.55 -14.92
C THR A 74 -19.60 3.09 -14.83
N GLN A 75 -18.62 2.18 -14.71
CA GLN A 75 -18.82 0.74 -14.61
C GLN A 75 -17.80 0.12 -13.67
N ILE A 76 -18.21 -0.96 -13.00
CA ILE A 76 -17.36 -1.79 -12.15
C ILE A 76 -17.61 -3.25 -12.53
N ASP A 77 -16.53 -3.96 -12.89
CA ASP A 77 -16.51 -5.39 -13.09
C ASP A 77 -15.59 -6.02 -12.04
N GLY A 78 -16.18 -6.62 -11.01
CA GLY A 78 -15.45 -7.17 -9.88
C GLY A 78 -14.62 -8.38 -10.23
N SER A 79 -13.44 -8.50 -9.65
CA SER A 79 -12.55 -9.65 -9.77
C SER A 79 -12.51 -10.45 -8.46
N TYR A 80 -12.09 -9.81 -7.36
CA TYR A 80 -12.12 -10.42 -6.03
C TYR A 80 -12.23 -9.36 -4.91
N VAL A 81 -12.69 -9.82 -3.73
CA VAL A 81 -12.72 -9.07 -2.48
C VAL A 81 -11.71 -9.67 -1.51
N VAL A 82 -11.16 -8.85 -0.62
CA VAL A 82 -10.26 -9.29 0.46
C VAL A 82 -11.07 -9.47 1.74
N GLU A 83 -11.63 -10.65 1.93
CA GLU A 83 -12.50 -10.98 3.07
C GLU A 83 -11.75 -11.03 4.40
N SER A 84 -10.44 -11.32 4.38
CA SER A 84 -9.59 -11.35 5.58
C SER A 84 -9.59 -10.04 6.38
N LEU A 85 -9.90 -8.93 5.73
CA LEU A 85 -9.99 -7.62 6.39
C LEU A 85 -11.23 -7.48 7.29
N ASP A 86 -12.24 -8.33 7.10
CA ASP A 86 -13.47 -8.32 7.92
C ASP A 86 -13.35 -9.19 9.19
N VAL A 87 -12.26 -9.95 9.32
CA VAL A 87 -12.10 -10.95 10.38
C VAL A 87 -11.86 -10.31 11.75
N ASN A 88 -11.03 -9.28 11.80
CA ASN A 88 -10.71 -8.57 13.04
C ASN A 88 -10.27 -7.14 12.79
N LEU A 89 -10.23 -6.34 13.87
CA LEU A 89 -9.89 -4.93 13.82
C LEU A 89 -8.40 -4.70 13.49
N ASP A 90 -7.52 -5.61 13.89
CA ASP A 90 -6.09 -5.53 13.60
C ASP A 90 -5.84 -5.57 12.09
N ASN A 91 -6.51 -6.48 11.38
CA ASN A 91 -6.39 -6.59 9.92
C ASN A 91 -6.84 -5.29 9.23
N ILE A 92 -7.93 -4.67 9.71
CA ILE A 92 -8.39 -3.36 9.19
C ILE A 92 -7.34 -2.28 9.45
N ALA A 93 -6.75 -2.26 10.64
CA ALA A 93 -5.74 -1.26 11.01
C ALA A 93 -4.46 -1.40 10.17
N TYR A 94 -3.94 -2.62 10.01
CA TYR A 94 -2.79 -2.86 9.14
C TYR A 94 -3.07 -2.54 7.67
N ALA A 95 -4.26 -2.85 7.17
CA ALA A 95 -4.66 -2.44 5.83
C ALA A 95 -4.76 -0.90 5.70
N ALA A 96 -5.19 -0.21 6.76
CA ALA A 96 -5.19 1.25 6.79
C ALA A 96 -3.76 1.82 6.73
N VAL A 97 -2.79 1.19 7.43
CA VAL A 97 -1.36 1.55 7.33
C VAL A 97 -0.88 1.39 5.89
N ALA A 98 -1.12 0.24 5.26
CA ALA A 98 -0.76 0.01 3.86
C ALA A 98 -1.38 1.06 2.92
N SER A 99 -2.66 1.41 3.13
CA SER A 99 -3.37 2.42 2.35
C SER A 99 -2.77 3.82 2.52
N GLU A 100 -2.41 4.20 3.75
CA GLU A 100 -1.80 5.50 4.03
C GLU A 100 -0.41 5.60 3.41
N LEU A 101 0.44 4.57 3.56
CA LEU A 101 1.77 4.54 2.95
C LEU A 101 1.73 4.68 1.43
N ILE A 102 0.82 3.99 0.74
CA ILE A 102 0.66 4.12 -0.71
C ILE A 102 0.31 5.57 -1.09
N GLN A 103 -0.58 6.21 -0.34
CA GLN A 103 -1.04 7.57 -0.66
C GLN A 103 -0.05 8.67 -0.29
N GLU A 104 0.84 8.43 0.69
CA GLU A 104 1.85 9.40 1.11
C GLU A 104 3.16 9.29 0.29
N LEU A 105 3.50 8.08 -0.17
CA LEU A 105 4.75 7.85 -0.90
C LEU A 105 4.64 8.09 -2.40
N PHE A 106 3.43 8.01 -2.98
CA PHE A 106 3.25 8.14 -4.44
C PHE A 106 2.27 9.24 -4.80
N ALA A 107 2.66 10.02 -5.81
CA ALA A 107 1.84 11.12 -6.28
C ALA A 107 0.61 10.64 -7.09
N MET A 108 -0.43 11.47 -7.08
CA MET A 108 -1.61 11.24 -7.92
C MET A 108 -1.21 11.34 -9.40
N TYR A 109 -1.76 10.43 -10.21
CA TYR A 109 -1.52 10.33 -11.65
C TYR A 109 -0.06 10.04 -12.05
N ASP A 110 0.79 9.67 -11.09
CA ASP A 110 2.12 9.14 -11.38
C ASP A 110 2.04 7.64 -11.65
N VAL A 111 2.49 7.22 -12.84
CA VAL A 111 2.35 5.86 -13.33
C VAL A 111 3.62 5.09 -13.06
N ASP A 112 3.57 4.19 -12.08
CA ASP A 112 4.61 3.20 -11.84
C ASP A 112 4.01 1.79 -11.86
N ARG A 113 4.40 1.02 -12.86
CA ARG A 113 3.94 -0.36 -13.05
C ARG A 113 4.40 -1.28 -11.93
N LYS A 114 5.61 -1.08 -11.39
CA LYS A 114 6.15 -1.90 -10.30
C LYS A 114 5.36 -1.69 -9.02
N VAL A 115 5.01 -0.43 -8.72
CA VAL A 115 4.15 -0.10 -7.56
C VAL A 115 2.78 -0.76 -7.72
N PHE A 116 2.14 -0.66 -8.89
CA PHE A 116 0.86 -1.32 -9.15
C PHE A 116 0.94 -2.83 -8.95
N ASP A 117 1.93 -3.49 -9.57
CA ASP A 117 2.09 -4.95 -9.50
C ASP A 117 2.39 -5.40 -8.05
N THR A 118 3.18 -4.64 -7.29
CA THR A 118 3.44 -4.90 -5.86
C THR A 118 2.16 -4.82 -5.04
N VAL A 119 1.33 -3.80 -5.24
CA VAL A 119 0.04 -3.64 -4.54
C VAL A 119 -0.96 -4.73 -4.92
N VAL A 120 -1.03 -5.12 -6.20
CA VAL A 120 -1.85 -6.25 -6.67
C VAL A 120 -1.44 -7.55 -5.97
N ASN A 121 -0.15 -7.81 -5.91
CA ASN A 121 0.39 -9.03 -5.31
C ASN A 121 0.15 -9.05 -3.79
N TYR A 122 0.39 -7.92 -3.11
CA TYR A 122 0.01 -7.76 -1.70
C TYR A 122 -1.48 -8.07 -1.49
N SER A 123 -2.38 -7.48 -2.28
CA SER A 123 -3.82 -7.69 -2.13
C SER A 123 -4.23 -9.16 -2.31
N LYS A 124 -3.57 -9.89 -3.20
CA LYS A 124 -3.76 -11.33 -3.38
C LYS A 124 -3.29 -12.14 -2.17
N GLN A 125 -2.15 -11.77 -1.60
CA GLN A 125 -1.53 -12.49 -0.49
C GLN A 125 -2.30 -12.33 0.83
N ILE A 126 -2.74 -11.12 1.16
CA ILE A 126 -3.48 -10.85 2.40
C ILE A 126 -4.86 -11.54 2.44
N ARG A 127 -5.36 -12.06 1.33
CA ARG A 127 -6.56 -12.91 1.32
C ARG A 127 -6.35 -14.23 2.04
N ARG A 128 -5.12 -14.74 2.11
CA ARG A 128 -4.78 -16.08 2.58
C ARG A 128 -3.71 -16.10 3.68
N ARG A 129 -2.98 -15.01 3.87
CA ARG A 129 -1.84 -14.91 4.77
C ARG A 129 -2.05 -13.81 5.82
N ASN A 130 -1.14 -13.72 6.77
CA ASN A 130 -1.15 -12.72 7.83
C ASN A 130 -1.05 -11.30 7.26
N VAL A 131 -2.05 -10.46 7.56
CA VAL A 131 -2.14 -9.07 7.06
C VAL A 131 -1.04 -8.21 7.66
N GLN A 132 -0.69 -8.38 8.94
CA GLN A 132 0.40 -7.65 9.60
C GLN A 132 1.73 -7.85 8.87
N LEU A 133 2.15 -9.11 8.70
CA LEU A 133 3.41 -9.42 8.03
C LEU A 133 3.42 -8.91 6.58
N GLY A 134 2.32 -9.10 5.87
CA GLY A 134 2.15 -8.57 4.51
C GLY A 134 2.30 -7.05 4.47
N THR A 135 1.74 -6.33 5.44
CA THR A 135 1.84 -4.86 5.51
C THR A 135 3.25 -4.39 5.81
N ILE A 136 3.97 -5.07 6.72
CA ILE A 136 5.39 -4.74 7.00
C ILE A 136 6.24 -4.94 5.74
N MET A 137 6.07 -6.07 5.06
CA MET A 137 6.79 -6.35 3.82
C MET A 137 6.48 -5.32 2.73
N LEU A 138 5.20 -5.03 2.52
CA LEU A 138 4.77 -4.01 1.55
C LEU A 138 5.40 -2.65 1.88
N GLY A 139 5.35 -2.21 3.13
CA GLY A 139 5.88 -0.91 3.55
C GLY A 139 7.36 -0.74 3.18
N TRP A 140 8.20 -1.74 3.50
CA TRP A 140 9.61 -1.70 3.12
C TRP A 140 9.84 -1.73 1.62
N GLN A 141 9.05 -2.51 0.87
CA GLN A 141 9.13 -2.53 -0.59
C GLN A 141 8.68 -1.22 -1.21
N LEU A 142 7.63 -0.58 -0.68
CA LEU A 142 7.18 0.74 -1.15
C LEU A 142 8.23 1.83 -0.91
N LEU A 143 8.91 1.83 0.26
CA LEU A 143 10.03 2.74 0.53
C LEU A 143 11.17 2.55 -0.47
N SER A 144 11.47 1.30 -0.84
CA SER A 144 12.49 1.01 -1.86
C SER A 144 12.05 1.44 -3.25
N LEU A 145 10.78 1.25 -3.63
CA LEU A 145 10.23 1.71 -4.91
C LEU A 145 10.17 3.24 -4.98
N ALA A 146 9.95 3.91 -3.85
CA ALA A 146 10.02 5.38 -3.75
C ALA A 146 11.47 5.93 -3.76
N GLY A 147 12.47 5.06 -3.78
CA GLY A 147 13.90 5.46 -3.76
C GLY A 147 14.43 5.93 -2.40
N ILE A 148 13.65 5.74 -1.33
CA ILE A 148 14.02 6.13 0.06
C ILE A 148 14.93 5.06 0.68
N VAL A 149 14.66 3.79 0.40
CA VAL A 149 15.46 2.64 0.86
C VAL A 149 16.23 2.05 -0.31
N PRO A 150 17.52 1.69 -0.15
CA PRO A 150 18.28 1.04 -1.21
C PRO A 150 17.59 -0.24 -1.70
N SER A 151 17.76 -0.59 -2.97
CA SER A 151 17.25 -1.84 -3.51
C SER A 151 17.96 -3.07 -2.88
N ALA A 152 17.31 -4.24 -2.93
CA ALA A 152 17.88 -5.48 -2.38
C ALA A 152 19.32 -5.75 -2.88
N ASN A 153 19.59 -5.47 -4.15
CA ASN A 153 20.92 -5.69 -4.75
C ASN A 153 21.99 -4.77 -4.15
N ALA A 154 21.64 -3.56 -3.72
CA ALA A 154 22.59 -2.65 -3.08
C ALA A 154 23.09 -3.21 -1.74
N PHE A 155 22.29 -4.02 -1.04
CA PHE A 155 22.69 -4.66 0.20
C PHE A 155 23.71 -5.80 0.02
N SER A 156 23.96 -6.26 -1.21
CA SER A 156 24.99 -7.26 -1.51
C SER A 156 26.41 -6.65 -1.62
N HIS A 157 26.51 -5.33 -1.74
CA HIS A 157 27.77 -4.60 -1.84
C HIS A 157 28.03 -3.85 -0.53
N GLN A 158 29.04 -4.29 0.24
CA GLN A 158 29.31 -3.79 1.60
C GLN A 158 29.66 -2.29 1.67
N ASP A 159 30.16 -1.71 0.60
CA ASP A 159 30.74 -0.34 0.62
C ASP A 159 29.70 0.80 0.61
N GLY A 160 28.41 0.52 0.40
CA GLY A 160 27.36 1.57 0.28
C GLY A 160 26.26 1.53 1.35
N ILE A 161 26.24 0.55 2.23
CA ILE A 161 25.11 0.26 3.10
C ILE A 161 25.23 0.87 4.50
N ASP A 162 26.44 1.04 4.99
CA ASP A 162 26.68 1.65 6.30
C ASP A 162 26.12 3.08 6.38
N PRO A 163 26.20 3.94 5.34
CA PRO A 163 25.56 5.25 5.34
C PRO A 163 24.05 5.20 5.52
N PHE A 164 23.35 4.25 4.85
CA PHE A 164 21.93 4.07 5.00
C PHE A 164 21.54 3.72 6.45
N TRP A 165 22.22 2.75 7.06
CA TRP A 165 21.97 2.36 8.44
C TRP A 165 22.32 3.45 9.46
N MET A 166 23.34 4.26 9.17
CA MET A 166 23.67 5.44 9.98
C MET A 166 22.53 6.47 9.90
N GLN A 167 22.08 6.80 8.69
CA GLN A 167 20.95 7.72 8.47
C GLN A 167 19.70 7.21 9.20
N VAL A 168 19.31 5.96 9.00
CA VAL A 168 18.10 5.40 9.66
C VAL A 168 18.21 5.50 11.18
N ARG A 169 19.38 5.20 11.77
CA ARG A 169 19.59 5.32 13.22
C ARG A 169 19.51 6.77 13.69
N GLU A 170 20.13 7.70 12.99
CA GLU A 170 20.10 9.13 13.34
C GLU A 170 18.70 9.70 13.23
N THR A 171 17.98 9.36 12.16
CA THR A 171 16.64 9.85 11.88
C THR A 171 15.61 9.31 12.86
N THR A 172 15.70 8.04 13.22
CA THR A 172 14.69 7.37 14.07
C THR A 172 15.05 7.32 15.56
N ASN A 173 16.30 7.57 15.94
CA ASN A 173 16.86 7.34 17.27
C ASN A 173 16.68 5.88 17.78
N LEU A 174 16.53 4.92 16.85
CA LEU A 174 16.38 3.52 17.21
C LEU A 174 17.70 2.75 17.04
N SER A 175 17.95 1.82 17.97
CA SER A 175 19.03 0.83 17.79
C SER A 175 18.59 -0.21 16.75
N ILE A 176 19.49 -0.55 15.83
CA ILE A 176 19.22 -1.51 14.76
C ILE A 176 20.07 -2.76 14.99
N SER A 177 19.39 -3.89 15.23
CA SER A 177 20.07 -5.16 15.47
C SER A 177 20.72 -5.70 14.18
N ARG A 178 21.75 -6.57 14.33
CA ARG A 178 22.35 -7.27 13.19
C ARG A 178 21.33 -8.12 12.44
N SER A 179 20.37 -8.69 13.15
CA SER A 179 19.31 -9.53 12.58
C SER A 179 18.35 -8.72 11.71
N VAL A 180 17.99 -7.49 12.09
CA VAL A 180 17.23 -6.57 11.26
C VAL A 180 18.00 -6.21 9.98
N LYS A 181 19.30 -5.89 10.12
CA LYS A 181 20.17 -5.60 8.95
C LYS A 181 20.23 -6.77 7.97
N ALA A 182 20.24 -8.01 8.47
CA ALA A 182 20.26 -9.22 7.65
C ALA A 182 18.87 -9.59 7.08
N GLY A 183 17.79 -9.24 7.79
CA GLY A 183 16.41 -9.56 7.40
C GLY A 183 15.82 -8.61 6.37
N LEU A 184 16.16 -7.32 6.43
CA LEU A 184 15.61 -6.33 5.50
C LEU A 184 15.87 -6.65 4.03
N PRO A 185 17.09 -7.02 3.58
CA PRO A 185 17.33 -7.41 2.20
C PRO A 185 16.47 -8.58 1.72
N GLN A 186 16.15 -9.54 2.59
CA GLN A 186 15.27 -10.65 2.26
C GLN A 186 13.84 -10.18 1.98
N ILE A 187 13.35 -9.20 2.75
CA ILE A 187 12.03 -8.58 2.54
C ILE A 187 12.01 -7.81 1.21
N LEU A 188 13.06 -7.05 0.93
CA LEU A 188 13.16 -6.26 -0.29
C LEU A 188 13.28 -7.14 -1.56
N ALA A 189 13.96 -8.29 -1.44
CA ALA A 189 14.11 -9.25 -2.52
C ALA A 189 12.89 -10.16 -2.70
N TYR A 190 11.98 -10.22 -1.71
CA TYR A 190 10.85 -11.13 -1.73
C TYR A 190 9.93 -10.87 -2.90
N GLN A 191 9.67 -11.92 -3.68
CA GLN A 191 8.71 -11.89 -4.77
C GLN A 191 7.37 -12.45 -4.30
N TRP A 192 6.34 -11.62 -4.40
CA TRP A 192 5.00 -12.00 -4.01
C TRP A 192 4.49 -13.18 -4.85
N GLY A 193 3.96 -14.19 -4.18
CA GLY A 193 3.44 -15.39 -4.84
C GLY A 193 4.39 -16.59 -4.81
N GLU A 194 5.63 -16.41 -4.38
CA GLU A 194 6.51 -17.54 -4.11
C GLU A 194 6.06 -18.32 -2.88
N ASP A 195 6.22 -19.64 -2.93
CA ASP A 195 5.88 -20.53 -1.80
C ASP A 195 6.95 -20.52 -0.71
N THR A 196 8.09 -19.91 -0.95
CA THR A 196 9.19 -19.82 0.01
C THR A 196 8.86 -18.74 1.06
N PRO A 197 8.55 -19.10 2.31
CA PRO A 197 8.28 -18.12 3.35
C PRO A 197 9.58 -17.42 3.75
N ILE A 198 9.47 -16.14 4.14
CA ILE A 198 10.57 -15.46 4.84
C ILE A 198 10.57 -15.95 6.30
N GLU A 199 11.59 -16.71 6.67
CA GLU A 199 11.75 -17.26 8.01
C GLU A 199 12.53 -16.29 8.89
N LEU A 200 11.83 -15.35 9.49
CA LEU A 200 12.38 -14.44 10.50
C LEU A 200 11.69 -14.67 11.86
N PRO A 201 12.44 -14.66 12.97
CA PRO A 201 11.86 -14.72 14.31
C PRO A 201 10.85 -13.60 14.55
N LYS A 202 9.82 -13.88 15.38
CA LYS A 202 8.79 -12.90 15.73
C LYS A 202 9.35 -11.59 16.30
N THR A 203 10.46 -11.66 17.03
CA THR A 203 11.16 -10.49 17.58
C THR A 203 11.68 -9.59 16.47
N ILE A 204 12.25 -10.17 15.40
CA ILE A 204 12.78 -9.42 14.26
C ILE A 204 11.65 -8.74 13.47
N TRP A 205 10.50 -9.42 13.28
CA TRP A 205 9.33 -8.81 12.67
C TRP A 205 8.84 -7.58 13.45
N LYS A 206 8.83 -7.65 14.80
CA LYS A 206 8.45 -6.51 15.65
C LYS A 206 9.46 -5.35 15.55
N GLU A 207 10.76 -5.65 15.47
CA GLU A 207 11.78 -4.62 15.29
C GLU A 207 11.65 -3.96 13.90
N LEU A 208 11.44 -4.74 12.85
CA LEU A 208 11.22 -4.25 11.48
C LEU A 208 9.96 -3.40 11.36
N GLU A 209 8.88 -3.78 12.05
CA GLU A 209 7.65 -3.01 12.11
C GLU A 209 7.86 -1.64 12.79
N LYS A 210 8.45 -1.66 13.99
CA LYS A 210 8.76 -0.45 14.74
C LYS A 210 9.65 0.51 13.94
N LEU A 211 10.68 -0.04 13.31
CA LEU A 211 11.61 0.72 12.48
C LEU A 211 10.91 1.28 11.24
N LEU A 212 10.07 0.48 10.57
CA LEU A 212 9.29 0.91 9.41
C LEU A 212 8.44 2.14 9.75
N PHE A 213 7.65 2.06 10.81
CA PHE A 213 6.74 3.15 11.17
C PHE A 213 7.50 4.41 11.55
N ALA A 214 8.52 4.29 12.40
CA ALA A 214 9.34 5.43 12.80
C ALA A 214 10.04 6.08 11.59
N TYR A 215 10.59 5.28 10.69
CA TYR A 215 11.30 5.77 9.51
C TYR A 215 10.33 6.42 8.51
N CYS A 216 9.16 5.81 8.25
CA CYS A 216 8.14 6.40 7.40
C CYS A 216 7.66 7.76 7.93
N GLU A 217 7.41 7.91 9.24
CA GLU A 217 6.96 9.18 9.83
C GLU A 217 8.00 10.29 9.65
N GLN A 218 9.28 9.95 9.72
CA GLN A 218 10.37 10.91 9.50
C GLN A 218 10.49 11.31 8.01
N GLU A 219 10.49 10.34 7.11
CA GLU A 219 10.61 10.60 5.66
C GLU A 219 9.37 11.35 5.10
N ILE A 220 8.18 11.07 5.62
CA ILE A 220 6.93 11.76 5.25
C ILE A 220 6.82 13.12 5.95
N GLY A 221 7.52 13.32 7.07
CA GLY A 221 7.52 14.57 7.84
C GLY A 221 6.27 14.78 8.71
N LYS A 222 5.47 13.75 8.91
CA LYS A 222 4.27 13.77 9.77
C LYS A 222 3.93 12.41 10.35
N PRO A 223 3.25 12.37 11.51
CA PRO A 223 2.77 11.10 12.08
C PRO A 223 1.73 10.43 11.20
N LEU A 224 1.84 9.10 11.03
CA LEU A 224 0.86 8.29 10.34
C LEU A 224 -0.40 8.10 11.19
N GLN A 225 -1.55 8.53 10.67
CA GLN A 225 -2.82 8.44 11.41
C GLN A 225 -3.27 6.99 11.59
N SER A 226 -2.99 6.13 10.60
CA SER A 226 -3.26 4.69 10.70
C SER A 226 -2.41 3.99 11.74
N VAL A 227 -1.16 4.41 11.95
CA VAL A 227 -0.30 3.89 13.02
C VAL A 227 -0.81 4.34 14.39
N LYS A 228 -1.27 5.59 14.53
CA LYS A 228 -1.93 6.04 15.78
C LYS A 228 -3.18 5.21 16.08
N PHE A 229 -4.00 4.94 15.06
CA PHE A 229 -5.17 4.07 15.21
C PHE A 229 -4.75 2.65 15.60
N LEU A 230 -3.78 2.06 14.90
CA LEU A 230 -3.24 0.73 15.22
C LEU A 230 -2.79 0.65 16.69
N ASN A 231 -2.01 1.61 17.15
CA ASN A 231 -1.52 1.68 18.55
C ASN A 231 -2.63 1.89 19.58
N SER A 232 -3.82 2.36 19.19
CA SER A 232 -4.95 2.55 20.10
C SER A 232 -5.78 1.29 20.32
N ILE A 233 -5.58 0.24 19.50
CA ILE A 233 -6.36 -1.00 19.55
C ILE A 233 -5.55 -2.23 20.00
N ILE A 234 -4.21 -2.14 20.01
CA ILE A 234 -3.29 -3.14 20.52
C ILE A 234 -2.88 -2.76 21.93
#